data_3334a2322586fde2d0da94ec61206f19
#
_entry.id   3334a2322586fde2d0da94ec61206f19
#
_cell.length_a   1.000
_cell.length_b   1.000
_cell.length_c   1.000
_cell.angle_alpha   90.00
_cell.angle_beta   90.00
_cell.angle_gamma   90.00
#
_symmetry.space_group_name_H-M   'P 1'
#
loop_
_entity.id
_entity.type
_entity.pdbx_description
1 polymer ?
#
loop_
_entity_poly.entity_id
_entity_poly.type
_entity_poly.pdbx_seq_one_letter_code
_entity_poly.pdbx_strand_id
1 'polypeptide(L)'
;MAYCTKTDLRNQVIYSIYVRNYSEEGTFLEVEKDLDRIKGLGVDIIWFLPIYPIGQEKRKGILGSPYAIADYRKVNPELGTMDDFKHLVEGIRTRGMRVMLDIVYNHTSPDSWLAKNHPEYFYKT
;
A
#
# COMPACT_ATOMS: atom_id res chain seq x y z
N MET A 1 -26.34 -7.17 0.50
CA MET A 1 -25.56 -8.21 1.24
C MET A 1 -24.86 -9.10 0.23
N ALA A 2 -23.56 -9.33 0.40
CA ALA A 2 -22.83 -10.27 -0.43
C ALA A 2 -23.13 -11.70 0.05
N TYR A 3 -23.96 -12.43 -0.68
CA TYR A 3 -24.37 -13.79 -0.33
C TYR A 3 -23.24 -14.84 -0.41
N CYS A 4 -22.09 -14.48 -0.98
CA CYS A 4 -20.96 -15.39 -1.25
C CYS A 4 -19.71 -15.11 -0.38
N THR A 5 -19.81 -14.31 0.66
CA THR A 5 -18.67 -14.07 1.54
C THR A 5 -18.46 -15.25 2.48
N LYS A 6 -17.24 -15.79 2.48
CA LYS A 6 -16.86 -16.85 3.43
C LYS A 6 -17.05 -16.36 4.87
N THR A 7 -17.70 -17.17 5.70
CA THR A 7 -18.02 -16.78 7.08
C THR A 7 -16.80 -16.62 7.98
N ASP A 8 -15.70 -17.30 7.67
CA ASP A 8 -14.41 -17.19 8.36
C ASP A 8 -13.79 -15.79 8.23
N LEU A 9 -14.10 -15.04 7.15
CA LEU A 9 -13.63 -13.65 7.00
C LEU A 9 -14.24 -12.69 8.04
N ARG A 10 -15.36 -13.04 8.64
CA ARG A 10 -16.03 -12.21 9.65
C ARG A 10 -15.27 -12.10 10.97
N ASN A 11 -14.38 -13.04 11.24
CA ASN A 11 -13.58 -13.11 12.45
C ASN A 11 -12.15 -12.60 12.25
N GLN A 12 -11.84 -12.03 11.08
CA GLN A 12 -10.51 -11.51 10.77
C GLN A 12 -10.32 -10.09 11.29
N VAL A 13 -9.18 -9.84 11.90
CA VAL A 13 -8.76 -8.51 12.34
C VAL A 13 -7.83 -7.91 11.29
N ILE A 14 -8.23 -6.75 10.74
CA ILE A 14 -7.46 -6.00 9.76
C ILE A 14 -6.79 -4.82 10.47
N TYR A 15 -5.48 -4.70 10.31
CA TYR A 15 -4.67 -3.60 10.84
C TYR A 15 -4.15 -2.76 9.67
N SER A 16 -4.62 -1.52 9.59
CA SER A 16 -4.23 -0.60 8.52
C SER A 16 -2.91 0.11 8.85
N ILE A 17 -2.00 0.16 7.89
CA ILE A 17 -0.71 0.84 8.02
C ILE A 17 -0.53 1.86 6.89
N TYR A 18 -0.29 3.12 7.28
CA TYR A 18 0.27 4.13 6.40
C TYR A 18 1.78 4.23 6.71
N VAL A 19 2.61 3.60 5.88
CA VAL A 19 4.05 3.41 6.14
C VAL A 19 4.76 4.72 6.43
N ARG A 20 4.50 5.78 5.65
CA ARG A 20 5.10 7.11 5.85
C ARG A 20 4.92 7.65 7.27
N ASN A 21 3.79 7.39 7.89
CA ASN A 21 3.44 7.93 9.21
C ASN A 21 3.56 6.91 10.34
N TYR A 22 4.06 5.73 10.04
CA TYR A 22 4.12 4.63 11.00
C TYR A 22 5.24 4.81 12.03
N SER A 23 6.35 5.39 11.61
CA SER A 23 7.51 5.69 12.44
C SER A 23 8.09 7.05 12.06
N GLU A 24 9.11 7.51 12.78
CA GLU A 24 9.83 8.73 12.44
C GLU A 24 10.51 8.62 11.07
N GLU A 25 11.12 7.47 10.75
CA GLU A 25 11.75 7.20 9.46
C GLU A 25 10.73 6.94 8.34
N GLY A 26 9.55 6.41 8.65
CA GLY A 26 8.47 6.16 7.71
C GLY A 26 8.81 5.10 6.64
N THR A 27 9.51 4.02 7.01
CA THR A 27 10.02 3.02 6.06
C THR A 27 9.45 1.62 6.29
N PHE A 28 9.56 0.74 5.28
CA PHE A 28 9.19 -0.68 5.39
C PHE A 28 9.97 -1.40 6.49
N LEU A 29 11.24 -1.06 6.67
CA LEU A 29 12.09 -1.68 7.69
C LEU A 29 11.59 -1.40 9.11
N GLU A 30 11.06 -0.20 9.35
CA GLU A 30 10.52 0.14 10.67
C GLU A 30 9.21 -0.61 10.95
N VAL A 31 8.37 -0.81 9.94
CA VAL A 31 7.18 -1.66 10.06
C VAL A 31 7.59 -3.10 10.39
N GLU A 32 8.62 -3.61 9.73
CA GLU A 32 9.09 -4.99 9.91
C GLU A 32 9.55 -5.25 11.34
N LYS A 33 10.27 -4.32 11.96
CA LYS A 33 10.72 -4.42 13.35
C LYS A 33 9.57 -4.60 14.34
N ASP A 34 8.38 -4.14 14.00
CA ASP A 34 7.20 -4.11 14.88
C ASP A 34 6.20 -5.27 14.63
N LEU A 35 6.51 -6.17 13.71
CA LEU A 35 5.59 -7.25 13.31
C LEU A 35 5.20 -8.19 14.45
N ASP A 36 6.09 -8.44 15.40
CA ASP A 36 5.79 -9.30 16.56
C ASP A 36 4.76 -8.64 17.49
N ARG A 37 4.86 -7.32 17.70
CA ARG A 37 3.86 -6.58 18.47
C ARG A 37 2.50 -6.59 17.76
N ILE A 38 2.48 -6.33 16.44
CA ILE A 38 1.25 -6.35 15.64
C ILE A 38 0.60 -7.73 15.72
N LYS A 39 1.39 -8.80 15.55
CA LYS A 39 0.86 -10.17 15.70
C LYS A 39 0.30 -10.43 17.09
N GLY A 40 0.96 -9.93 18.13
CA GLY A 40 0.52 -10.05 19.52
C GLY A 40 -0.84 -9.37 19.80
N LEU A 41 -1.25 -8.40 18.99
CA LEU A 41 -2.57 -7.77 19.05
C LEU A 41 -3.72 -8.64 18.49
N GLY A 42 -3.39 -9.80 17.91
CA GLY A 42 -4.38 -10.68 17.27
C GLY A 42 -4.71 -10.30 15.83
N VAL A 43 -3.82 -9.59 15.14
CA VAL A 43 -4.01 -9.18 13.74
C VAL A 43 -3.88 -10.38 12.81
N ASP A 44 -4.79 -10.49 11.84
CA ASP A 44 -4.81 -11.51 10.80
C ASP A 44 -4.35 -10.98 9.45
N ILE A 45 -4.65 -9.71 9.17
CA ILE A 45 -4.36 -9.07 7.88
C ILE A 45 -3.76 -7.69 8.13
N ILE A 46 -2.59 -7.43 7.53
CA ILE A 46 -2.03 -6.08 7.45
C ILE A 46 -2.45 -5.45 6.12
N TRP A 47 -3.14 -4.33 6.21
CA TRP A 47 -3.58 -3.54 5.06
C TRP A 47 -2.69 -2.30 4.91
N PHE A 48 -1.90 -2.26 3.84
CA PHE A 48 -1.11 -1.10 3.50
C PHE A 48 -1.90 -0.11 2.65
N LEU A 49 -1.95 1.16 3.07
CA LEU A 49 -2.31 2.27 2.20
C LEU A 49 -1.35 2.30 1.01
N PRO A 50 -1.69 3.01 -0.10
CA PRO A 50 -0.88 2.93 -1.32
C PRO A 50 0.61 3.16 -1.07
N ILE A 51 1.42 2.22 -1.54
CA ILE A 51 2.89 2.19 -1.36
C ILE A 51 3.65 2.61 -2.62
N TYR A 52 2.93 3.06 -3.63
CA TYR A 52 3.47 3.37 -4.96
C TYR A 52 4.12 4.76 -4.99
N PRO A 53 5.02 5.04 -5.97
CA PRO A 53 5.53 6.38 -6.20
C PRO A 53 4.39 7.38 -6.42
N ILE A 54 4.57 8.58 -5.89
CA ILE A 54 3.59 9.66 -5.99
C ILE A 54 3.97 10.57 -7.15
N GLY A 55 2.99 10.97 -7.97
CA GLY A 55 3.20 11.89 -9.08
C GLY A 55 3.63 13.28 -8.64
N GLN A 56 4.28 14.01 -9.53
CA GLN A 56 4.80 15.36 -9.29
C GLN A 56 3.89 16.44 -9.87
N GLU A 57 3.25 16.16 -11.01
CA GLU A 57 2.40 17.13 -11.69
C GLU A 57 1.14 17.40 -10.85
N LYS A 58 0.87 18.71 -10.64
CA LYS A 58 -0.27 19.18 -9.82
C LYS A 58 -0.30 18.63 -8.39
N ARG A 59 0.88 18.28 -7.87
CA ARG A 59 1.03 17.73 -6.53
C ARG A 59 0.54 18.73 -5.48
N LYS A 60 -0.30 18.27 -4.56
CA LYS A 60 -0.74 19.06 -3.41
C LYS A 60 0.23 18.86 -2.25
N GLY A 61 0.85 19.96 -1.80
CA GLY A 61 1.85 19.93 -0.71
C GLY A 61 3.18 19.30 -1.13
N ILE A 62 4.13 19.29 -0.22
CA ILE A 62 5.52 18.84 -0.48
C ILE A 62 5.56 17.33 -0.74
N LEU A 63 4.83 16.55 0.07
CA LEU A 63 4.87 15.09 0.03
C LEU A 63 3.86 14.46 -0.94
N GLY A 64 2.82 15.18 -1.30
CA GLY A 64 1.75 14.70 -2.16
C GLY A 64 0.84 13.65 -1.50
N SER A 65 -0.22 13.28 -2.22
CA SER A 65 -1.16 12.26 -1.79
C SER A 65 -0.68 10.86 -2.20
N PRO A 66 -0.72 9.86 -1.31
CA PRO A 66 -0.40 8.48 -1.66
C PRO A 66 -1.36 7.89 -2.71
N TYR A 67 -2.54 8.52 -2.88
CA TYR A 67 -3.54 8.12 -3.87
C TYR A 67 -3.32 8.74 -5.25
N ALA A 68 -2.33 9.64 -5.43
CA ALA A 68 -1.91 10.17 -6.72
C ALA A 68 -0.77 9.31 -7.30
N ILE A 69 -1.08 8.13 -7.78
CA ILE A 69 -0.13 7.09 -8.14
C ILE A 69 0.59 7.42 -9.45
N ALA A 70 1.93 7.38 -9.44
CA ALA A 70 2.77 7.58 -10.61
C ALA A 70 3.06 6.28 -11.37
N ASP A 71 3.28 5.17 -10.68
CA ASP A 71 3.53 3.86 -11.30
C ASP A 71 3.12 2.72 -10.37
N TYR A 72 2.17 1.90 -10.81
CA TYR A 72 1.65 0.76 -10.04
C TYR A 72 2.63 -0.42 -9.93
N ARG A 73 3.72 -0.42 -10.66
CA ARG A 73 4.71 -1.51 -10.71
C ARG A 73 5.94 -1.26 -9.85
N LYS A 74 5.95 -0.15 -9.12
CA LYS A 74 7.07 0.27 -8.27
C LYS A 74 6.60 0.58 -6.87
N VAL A 75 7.51 0.54 -5.92
CA VAL A 75 7.29 1.09 -4.58
C VAL A 75 7.83 2.51 -4.51
N ASN A 76 7.24 3.32 -3.64
CA ASN A 76 7.74 4.67 -3.37
C ASN A 76 9.13 4.59 -2.73
N PRO A 77 10.17 5.18 -3.35
CA PRO A 77 11.54 5.10 -2.84
C PRO A 77 11.72 5.75 -1.46
N GLU A 78 10.83 6.65 -1.05
CA GLU A 78 10.83 7.21 0.31
C GLU A 78 10.52 6.16 1.38
N LEU A 79 9.80 5.09 1.03
CA LEU A 79 9.42 4.01 1.95
C LEU A 79 10.48 2.89 2.01
N GLY A 80 11.35 2.81 1.00
CA GLY A 80 12.36 1.77 0.83
C GLY A 80 12.40 1.21 -0.58
N THR A 81 13.06 0.07 -0.73
CA THR A 81 13.19 -0.64 -2.00
C THR A 81 12.10 -1.70 -2.19
N MET A 82 11.97 -2.22 -3.41
CA MET A 82 11.10 -3.38 -3.68
C MET A 82 11.55 -4.62 -2.90
N ASP A 83 12.84 -4.78 -2.66
CA ASP A 83 13.35 -5.91 -1.89
C ASP A 83 13.04 -5.75 -0.40
N ASP A 84 13.11 -4.54 0.14
CA ASP A 84 12.64 -4.26 1.52
C ASP A 84 11.14 -4.61 1.66
N PHE A 85 10.33 -4.25 0.67
CA PHE A 85 8.91 -4.58 0.68
C PHE A 85 8.66 -6.09 0.60
N LYS A 86 9.38 -6.81 -0.26
CA LYS A 86 9.29 -8.28 -0.34
C LYS A 86 9.70 -8.94 0.98
N HIS A 87 10.76 -8.44 1.61
CA HIS A 87 11.23 -8.93 2.90
C HIS A 87 10.18 -8.72 4.00
N LEU A 88 9.57 -7.54 4.04
CA LEU A 88 8.44 -7.22 4.92
C LEU A 88 7.26 -8.18 4.70
N VAL A 89 6.87 -8.44 3.45
CA VAL A 89 5.78 -9.36 3.11
C VAL A 89 6.09 -10.77 3.61
N GLU A 90 7.32 -11.24 3.43
CA GLU A 90 7.74 -12.54 3.93
C GLU A 90 7.71 -12.60 5.47
N GLY A 91 8.18 -11.55 6.14
CA GLY A 91 8.07 -11.42 7.59
C GLY A 91 6.64 -11.47 8.12
N ILE A 92 5.69 -10.87 7.41
CA ILE A 92 4.25 -10.95 7.72
C ILE A 92 3.75 -12.38 7.54
N ARG A 93 4.08 -13.03 6.42
CA ARG A 93 3.63 -14.39 6.09
C ARG A 93 4.17 -15.44 7.05
N THR A 94 5.44 -15.37 7.44
CA THR A 94 6.04 -16.30 8.39
C THR A 94 5.41 -16.23 9.78
N ARG A 95 4.77 -15.11 10.13
CA ARG A 95 4.00 -14.94 11.36
C ARG A 95 2.52 -15.36 11.23
N GLY A 96 2.14 -15.95 10.10
CA GLY A 96 0.77 -16.42 9.84
C GLY A 96 -0.23 -15.30 9.55
N MET A 97 0.24 -14.09 9.25
CA MET A 97 -0.60 -12.97 8.80
C MET A 97 -0.64 -12.89 7.27
N ARG A 98 -1.59 -12.15 6.74
CA ARG A 98 -1.76 -11.89 5.31
C ARG A 98 -1.56 -10.40 5.00
N VAL A 99 -1.27 -10.12 3.75
CA VAL A 99 -1.08 -8.74 3.25
C VAL A 99 -2.23 -8.36 2.35
N MET A 100 -2.74 -7.15 2.52
CA MET A 100 -3.70 -6.49 1.63
C MET A 100 -3.11 -5.15 1.19
N LEU A 101 -3.20 -4.85 -0.10
CA LEU A 101 -2.75 -3.59 -0.66
C LEU A 101 -3.94 -2.74 -1.10
N ASP A 102 -3.86 -1.46 -0.84
CA ASP A 102 -4.80 -0.48 -1.38
C ASP A 102 -4.42 -0.16 -2.83
N ILE A 103 -5.35 -0.36 -3.76
CA ILE A 103 -5.14 -0.11 -5.18
C ILE A 103 -6.20 0.90 -5.66
N VAL A 104 -5.73 2.01 -6.21
CA VAL A 104 -6.59 3.07 -6.75
C VAL A 104 -6.90 2.77 -8.21
N TYR A 105 -8.12 2.33 -8.51
CA TYR A 105 -8.55 2.02 -9.87
C TYR A 105 -9.20 3.21 -10.59
N ASN A 106 -9.75 4.18 -9.84
CA ASN A 106 -10.55 5.26 -10.42
C ASN A 106 -9.72 6.31 -11.15
N HIS A 107 -8.52 6.59 -10.69
CA HIS A 107 -7.65 7.65 -11.22
C HIS A 107 -6.18 7.36 -10.97
N THR A 108 -5.32 8.13 -11.64
CA THR A 108 -3.87 8.15 -11.42
C THR A 108 -3.40 9.60 -11.28
N SER A 109 -2.10 9.80 -10.99
CA SER A 109 -1.49 11.11 -11.22
C SER A 109 -1.49 11.43 -12.71
N PRO A 110 -1.64 12.71 -13.13
CA PRO A 110 -1.59 13.10 -14.54
C PRO A 110 -0.28 12.70 -15.24
N ASP A 111 0.82 12.70 -14.50
CA ASP A 111 2.14 12.30 -14.98
C ASP A 111 2.47 10.82 -14.77
N SER A 112 1.47 10.00 -14.46
CA SER A 112 1.68 8.55 -14.27
C SER A 112 2.20 7.87 -15.54
N TRP A 113 2.96 6.78 -15.34
CA TRP A 113 3.39 5.95 -16.46
C TRP A 113 2.21 5.47 -17.31
N LEU A 114 1.12 5.09 -16.66
CA LEU A 114 -0.07 4.59 -17.34
C LEU A 114 -0.74 5.68 -18.19
N ALA A 115 -0.90 6.89 -17.64
CA ALA A 115 -1.51 8.01 -18.40
C ALA A 115 -0.66 8.44 -19.61
N LYS A 116 0.67 8.33 -19.51
CA LYS A 116 1.59 8.69 -20.61
C LYS A 116 1.68 7.62 -21.70
N ASN A 117 1.63 6.34 -21.33
CA ASN A 117 1.88 5.23 -22.27
C ASN A 117 0.59 4.57 -22.77
N HIS A 118 -0.51 4.70 -22.02
CA HIS A 118 -1.81 4.10 -22.32
C HIS A 118 -2.96 5.10 -22.08
N PRO A 119 -2.94 6.26 -22.78
CA PRO A 119 -4.00 7.28 -22.62
C PRO A 119 -5.38 6.76 -23.03
N GLU A 120 -5.44 5.70 -23.83
CA GLU A 120 -6.68 5.02 -24.26
C GLU A 120 -7.43 4.36 -23.11
N TYR A 121 -6.79 4.13 -21.96
CA TYR A 121 -7.43 3.55 -20.77
C TYR A 121 -8.22 4.60 -19.93
N PHE A 122 -8.12 5.86 -20.31
CA PHE A 122 -8.75 6.95 -19.57
C PHE A 122 -9.89 7.59 -20.35
N TYR A 123 -10.99 7.85 -19.67
CA TYR A 123 -12.05 8.66 -20.25
C TYR A 123 -11.55 10.11 -20.40
N LYS A 124 -11.79 10.68 -21.58
CA LYS A 124 -11.55 12.09 -21.85
C LYS A 124 -12.86 12.84 -21.63
N THR A 125 -12.84 13.79 -20.72
CA THR A 125 -13.92 14.77 -20.54
C THR A 125 -13.65 16.02 -21.36
#